data_bd9185fbb073eac35f124d54e29b9e63
#
_entry.id   bd9185fbb073eac35f124d54e29b9e63
#
_cell.length_a   1.000
_cell.length_b   1.000
_cell.length_c   1.000
_cell.angle_alpha   90.00
_cell.angle_beta   90.00
_cell.angle_gamma   90.00
#
_symmetry.space_group_name_H-M   'P 1'
#
loop_
_entity.id
_entity.type
_entity.pdbx_description
1 polymer ?
#
loop_
_entity_poly.entity_id
_entity_poly.type
_entity_poly.pdbx_seq_one_letter_code
_entity_poly.pdbx_strand_id
1 'polypeptide(L)'
;MNQQPKKSSSKISPSEISSLKISPSEIVRPIFIIEDDPDFAEIYQKHLKRNFPEIPLQIFYNAIEANAAFSELREEELPSLIILDVLLTGPDGFTLLNELLSYPETSQIPVLLISSLNLGQMSLQAYNVRAILNKETFTPADFVAKVKDILSPAPKTPSGDDLELVKTSPDIPILSRSPQTEGETNARSAH
;
A
#
# COMPACT_ATOMS: atom_id res chain seq x y z
N MET A 1 14.30 33.59 55.16
CA MET A 1 14.68 34.05 53.81
C MET A 1 14.64 32.89 52.87
N ASN A 2 13.58 32.80 52.08
CA ASN A 2 13.29 31.66 51.24
C ASN A 2 13.38 32.13 49.77
N GLN A 3 14.47 31.77 49.08
CA GLN A 3 14.66 32.12 47.69
C GLN A 3 14.13 30.94 46.79
N GLN A 4 13.06 31.19 46.08
CA GLN A 4 12.58 30.29 45.03
C GLN A 4 13.43 30.48 43.76
N PRO A 5 13.77 29.40 43.01
CA PRO A 5 14.45 29.50 41.73
C PRO A 5 13.49 29.98 40.64
N LYS A 6 13.87 31.04 39.93
CA LYS A 6 13.14 31.57 38.75
C LYS A 6 13.26 30.56 37.60
N LYS A 7 12.13 30.00 37.15
CA LYS A 7 12.03 29.26 35.91
C LYS A 7 12.18 30.24 34.74
N SER A 8 13.28 30.19 34.02
CA SER A 8 13.44 30.89 32.75
C SER A 8 12.73 30.10 31.65
N SER A 9 11.56 30.56 31.24
CA SER A 9 10.92 30.12 30.01
C SER A 9 11.67 30.76 28.84
N SER A 10 12.57 30.03 28.22
CA SER A 10 13.14 30.44 26.93
C SER A 10 12.08 30.29 25.86
N LYS A 11 11.53 31.43 25.43
CA LYS A 11 10.69 31.51 24.23
C LYS A 11 11.57 31.31 23.02
N ILE A 12 11.42 30.20 22.31
CA ILE A 12 12.08 29.98 21.02
C ILE A 12 11.52 31.04 20.05
N SER A 13 12.40 31.75 19.37
CA SER A 13 12.02 32.79 18.42
C SER A 13 11.48 32.17 17.09
N PRO A 14 10.58 32.86 16.38
CA PRO A 14 10.09 32.38 15.08
C PRO A 14 11.19 32.13 14.05
N SER A 15 12.36 32.81 14.18
CA SER A 15 13.53 32.61 13.32
C SER A 15 14.30 31.31 13.61
N GLU A 16 14.23 30.80 14.85
CA GLU A 16 14.85 29.50 15.20
C GLU A 16 14.01 28.33 14.75
N ILE A 17 12.68 28.48 14.69
CA ILE A 17 11.76 27.44 14.15
C ILE A 17 11.97 27.27 12.64
N SER A 18 12.26 28.37 11.91
CA SER A 18 12.51 28.34 10.45
C SER A 18 13.84 27.66 10.08
N SER A 19 14.72 27.40 11.04
CA SER A 19 16.05 26.79 10.81
C SER A 19 16.08 25.28 11.02
N LEU A 20 15.00 24.68 11.56
CA LEU A 20 14.86 23.23 11.65
C LEU A 20 14.49 22.72 10.25
N LYS A 21 15.49 22.56 9.40
CA LYS A 21 15.37 21.75 8.17
C LYS A 21 15.22 20.30 8.60
N ILE A 22 13.97 19.89 8.89
CA ILE A 22 13.64 18.47 8.97
C ILE A 22 13.87 17.94 7.56
N SER A 23 14.83 17.05 7.43
CA SER A 23 15.10 16.40 6.15
C SER A 23 13.84 15.65 5.72
N PRO A 24 13.41 15.69 4.43
CA PRO A 24 12.24 14.93 3.96
C PRO A 24 12.31 13.43 4.26
N SER A 25 13.50 12.90 4.58
CA SER A 25 13.74 11.51 4.98
C SER A 25 13.37 11.18 6.44
N GLU A 26 13.01 12.18 7.26
CA GLU A 26 12.65 11.97 8.68
C GLU A 26 11.15 12.02 8.96
N ILE A 27 10.31 12.34 7.96
CA ILE A 27 8.85 12.31 8.12
C ILE A 27 8.38 10.86 8.01
N VAL A 28 8.11 10.24 9.16
CA VAL A 28 7.49 8.91 9.19
C VAL A 28 6.00 9.08 8.92
N ARG A 29 5.56 8.71 7.71
CA ARG A 29 4.15 8.78 7.29
C ARG A 29 3.30 7.74 8.04
N PRO A 30 2.10 8.10 8.50
CA PRO A 30 1.26 7.19 9.29
C PRO A 30 0.73 6.02 8.46
N ILE A 31 0.24 4.97 9.15
CA ILE A 31 -0.68 3.98 8.58
C ILE A 31 -2.09 4.36 8.99
N PHE A 32 -3.01 4.41 8.02
CA PHE A 32 -4.43 4.60 8.29
C PHE A 32 -5.14 3.24 8.32
N ILE A 33 -5.95 3.04 9.36
CA ILE A 33 -6.80 1.87 9.53
C ILE A 33 -8.24 2.36 9.42
N ILE A 34 -9.01 1.80 8.48
CA ILE A 34 -10.41 2.15 8.24
C ILE A 34 -11.23 0.89 8.43
N GLU A 35 -11.87 0.79 9.58
CA GLU A 35 -12.54 -0.41 10.08
C GLU A 35 -13.63 0.01 11.08
N ASP A 36 -14.88 -0.34 10.82
CA ASP A 36 -16.02 0.06 11.65
C ASP A 36 -16.20 -0.83 12.89
N ASP A 37 -15.64 -2.04 12.89
CA ASP A 37 -15.62 -2.91 14.05
C ASP A 37 -14.43 -2.58 14.97
N PRO A 38 -14.66 -2.07 16.19
CA PRO A 38 -13.59 -1.68 17.11
C PRO A 38 -12.70 -2.86 17.55
N ASP A 39 -13.23 -4.08 17.59
CA ASP A 39 -12.46 -5.26 18.00
C ASP A 39 -11.43 -5.62 16.93
N PHE A 40 -11.81 -5.58 15.66
CA PHE A 40 -10.86 -5.76 14.55
C PHE A 40 -9.85 -4.61 14.47
N ALA A 41 -10.31 -3.36 14.61
CA ALA A 41 -9.42 -2.20 14.64
C ALA A 41 -8.35 -2.31 15.75
N GLU A 42 -8.74 -2.75 16.94
CA GLU A 42 -7.82 -2.99 18.07
C GLU A 42 -6.82 -4.11 17.76
N ILE A 43 -7.26 -5.21 17.15
CA ILE A 43 -6.39 -6.32 16.74
C ILE A 43 -5.32 -5.81 15.76
N TYR A 44 -5.73 -5.08 14.72
CA TYR A 44 -4.78 -4.52 13.74
C TYR A 44 -3.80 -3.56 14.40
N GLN A 45 -4.30 -2.64 15.21
CA GLN A 45 -3.47 -1.68 15.95
C GLN A 45 -2.43 -2.38 16.82
N LYS A 46 -2.83 -3.42 17.59
CA LYS A 46 -1.94 -4.17 18.46
C LYS A 46 -0.79 -4.83 17.70
N HIS A 47 -1.11 -5.46 16.56
CA HIS A 47 -0.10 -6.11 15.73
C HIS A 47 0.84 -5.09 15.07
N LEU A 48 0.31 -3.96 14.61
CA LEU A 48 1.12 -2.89 14.02
C LEU A 48 2.04 -2.23 15.04
N LYS A 49 1.54 -1.85 16.21
CA LYS A 49 2.36 -1.26 17.28
C LYS A 49 3.49 -2.18 17.74
N ARG A 50 3.25 -3.50 17.74
CA ARG A 50 4.27 -4.49 18.13
C ARG A 50 5.37 -4.64 17.08
N ASN A 51 5.03 -4.61 15.79
CA ASN A 51 5.95 -4.95 14.71
C ASN A 51 6.52 -3.71 14.00
N PHE A 52 5.85 -2.56 14.11
CA PHE A 52 6.21 -1.28 13.49
C PHE A 52 6.03 -0.13 14.50
N PRO A 53 6.74 -0.15 15.65
CA PRO A 53 6.51 0.78 16.75
C PRO A 53 6.75 2.24 16.39
N GLU A 54 7.60 2.51 15.41
CA GLU A 54 7.97 3.87 14.98
C GLU A 54 6.94 4.49 14.02
N ILE A 55 6.02 3.69 13.46
CA ILE A 55 5.05 4.21 12.49
C ILE A 55 3.79 4.69 13.23
N PRO A 56 3.41 5.97 13.09
CA PRO A 56 2.16 6.48 13.65
C PRO A 56 0.95 5.75 13.05
N LEU A 57 -0.08 5.51 13.87
CA LEU A 57 -1.32 4.89 13.44
C LEU A 57 -2.48 5.86 13.63
N GLN A 58 -3.36 5.94 12.66
CA GLN A 58 -4.63 6.64 12.77
C GLN A 58 -5.76 5.69 12.40
N ILE A 59 -6.83 5.68 13.21
CA ILE A 59 -7.98 4.79 13.05
C ILE A 59 -9.20 5.63 12.74
N PHE A 60 -9.97 5.19 11.74
CA PHE A 60 -11.26 5.74 11.36
C PHE A 60 -12.29 4.62 11.39
N TYR A 61 -13.43 4.89 11.97
CA TYR A 61 -14.50 3.90 12.14
C TYR A 61 -15.56 3.96 11.03
N ASN A 62 -15.37 4.82 10.03
CA ASN A 62 -16.21 4.87 8.83
C ASN A 62 -15.49 5.60 7.70
N ALA A 63 -16.01 5.41 6.48
CA ALA A 63 -15.45 6.03 5.27
C ALA A 63 -15.60 7.56 5.25
N ILE A 64 -16.63 8.13 5.91
CA ILE A 64 -16.88 9.58 5.91
C ILE A 64 -15.79 10.30 6.71
N GLU A 65 -15.48 9.80 7.92
CA GLU A 65 -14.40 10.35 8.76
C GLU A 65 -13.04 10.25 8.04
N ALA A 66 -12.76 9.10 7.42
CA ALA A 66 -11.53 8.92 6.66
C ALA A 66 -11.44 9.92 5.50
N ASN A 67 -12.50 10.07 4.71
CA ASN A 67 -12.52 10.99 3.57
C ASN A 67 -12.37 12.46 4.01
N ALA A 68 -13.03 12.86 5.11
CA ALA A 68 -12.86 14.18 5.68
C ALA A 68 -11.41 14.45 6.10
N ALA A 69 -10.74 13.46 6.73
CA ALA A 69 -9.34 13.58 7.10
C ALA A 69 -8.43 13.73 5.87
N PHE A 70 -8.63 12.94 4.80
CA PHE A 70 -7.84 13.09 3.56
C PHE A 70 -7.96 14.49 2.95
N SER A 71 -9.12 15.13 3.05
CA SER A 71 -9.35 16.49 2.51
C SER A 71 -8.59 17.58 3.25
N GLU A 72 -8.14 17.33 4.47
CA GLU A 72 -7.42 18.28 5.32
C GLU A 72 -5.90 18.08 5.32
N LEU A 73 -5.43 16.94 4.81
CA LEU A 73 -4.01 16.59 4.81
C LEU A 73 -3.25 17.21 3.64
N ARG A 74 -2.02 17.62 3.91
CA ARG A 74 -1.05 17.98 2.88
C ARG A 74 -0.40 16.70 2.33
N GLU A 75 0.20 16.77 1.16
CA GLU A 75 0.82 15.62 0.49
C GLU A 75 1.85 14.91 1.38
N GLU A 76 2.65 15.65 2.14
CA GLU A 76 3.64 15.09 3.06
C GLU A 76 3.04 14.39 4.29
N GLU A 77 1.76 14.65 4.60
CA GLU A 77 1.02 14.08 5.73
C GLU A 77 0.20 12.85 5.34
N LEU A 78 0.09 12.58 4.04
CA LEU A 78 -0.65 11.41 3.54
C LEU A 78 -0.06 10.10 4.09
N PRO A 79 -0.89 9.07 4.34
CA PRO A 79 -0.42 7.81 4.90
C PRO A 79 0.53 7.07 3.95
N SER A 80 1.43 6.27 4.53
CA SER A 80 2.29 5.33 3.80
C SER A 80 1.55 4.06 3.36
N LEU A 81 0.43 3.76 4.01
CA LEU A 81 -0.41 2.60 3.77
C LEU A 81 -1.82 2.86 4.31
N ILE A 82 -2.82 2.43 3.55
CA ILE A 82 -4.20 2.33 4.00
C ILE A 82 -4.54 0.85 4.21
N ILE A 83 -5.02 0.50 5.41
CA ILE A 83 -5.64 -0.79 5.72
C ILE A 83 -7.14 -0.53 5.75
N LEU A 84 -7.88 -1.17 4.86
CA LEU A 84 -9.28 -0.85 4.59
C LEU A 84 -10.15 -2.09 4.63
N ASP A 85 -11.16 -2.08 5.51
CA ASP A 85 -12.28 -3.00 5.35
C ASP A 85 -13.18 -2.54 4.20
N VAL A 86 -13.63 -3.52 3.42
CA VAL A 86 -14.58 -3.27 2.33
C VAL A 86 -16.01 -3.13 2.86
N LEU A 87 -16.35 -3.89 3.91
CA LEU A 87 -17.70 -3.94 4.46
C LEU A 87 -17.90 -2.96 5.61
N LEU A 88 -17.80 -1.67 5.32
CA LEU A 88 -18.05 -0.62 6.30
C LEU A 88 -19.52 -0.30 6.44
N THR A 89 -19.93 0.14 7.62
CA THR A 89 -21.27 0.69 7.87
C THR A 89 -21.40 2.06 7.20
N GLY A 90 -22.44 2.22 6.37
CA GLY A 90 -22.65 3.43 5.58
C GLY A 90 -22.01 3.33 4.18
N PRO A 91 -21.29 4.36 3.72
CA PRO A 91 -20.49 4.25 2.49
C PRO A 91 -19.44 3.15 2.64
N ASP A 92 -19.45 2.20 1.71
CA ASP A 92 -18.54 1.05 1.74
C ASP A 92 -17.09 1.42 1.36
N GLY A 93 -16.19 0.47 1.55
CA GLY A 93 -14.78 0.66 1.22
C GLY A 93 -14.52 0.95 -0.26
N PHE A 94 -15.37 0.46 -1.18
CA PHE A 94 -15.25 0.79 -2.61
C PHE A 94 -15.61 2.24 -2.91
N THR A 95 -16.60 2.79 -2.20
CA THR A 95 -16.92 4.22 -2.29
C THR A 95 -15.70 5.05 -1.90
N LEU A 96 -15.03 4.73 -0.81
CA LEU A 96 -13.82 5.41 -0.40
C LEU A 96 -12.68 5.23 -1.41
N LEU A 97 -12.48 4.04 -1.95
CA LEU A 97 -11.47 3.79 -2.99
C LEU A 97 -11.70 4.65 -4.24
N ASN A 98 -12.95 4.84 -4.67
CA ASN A 98 -13.28 5.72 -5.78
C ASN A 98 -12.96 7.19 -5.49
N GLU A 99 -13.23 7.65 -4.26
CA GLU A 99 -12.84 9.00 -3.83
C GLU A 99 -11.31 9.18 -3.86
N LEU A 100 -10.57 8.23 -3.29
CA LEU A 100 -9.10 8.28 -3.30
C LEU A 100 -8.52 8.24 -4.72
N LEU A 101 -9.14 7.52 -5.64
CA LEU A 101 -8.73 7.46 -7.04
C LEU A 101 -8.96 8.79 -7.77
N SER A 102 -9.87 9.63 -7.28
CA SER A 102 -10.23 10.91 -7.92
C SER A 102 -9.13 11.97 -7.80
N TYR A 103 -8.16 11.78 -6.91
CA TYR A 103 -7.05 12.72 -6.69
C TYR A 103 -5.70 12.04 -6.93
N PRO A 104 -4.80 12.66 -7.72
CA PRO A 104 -3.50 12.07 -8.06
C PRO A 104 -2.67 11.65 -6.84
N GLU A 105 -2.68 12.46 -5.79
CA GLU A 105 -1.88 12.28 -4.59
C GLU A 105 -2.34 11.06 -3.78
N THR A 106 -3.66 10.92 -3.59
CA THR A 106 -4.24 9.80 -2.82
C THR A 106 -4.31 8.51 -3.63
N SER A 107 -4.42 8.59 -4.97
CA SER A 107 -4.45 7.41 -5.85
C SER A 107 -3.15 6.59 -5.80
N GLN A 108 -2.05 7.19 -5.37
CA GLN A 108 -0.74 6.53 -5.25
C GLN A 108 -0.52 5.83 -3.91
N ILE A 109 -1.40 6.05 -2.94
CA ILE A 109 -1.27 5.43 -1.62
C ILE A 109 -1.54 3.92 -1.75
N PRO A 110 -0.62 3.06 -1.29
CA PRO A 110 -0.86 1.62 -1.32
C PRO A 110 -1.99 1.23 -0.37
N VAL A 111 -2.82 0.28 -0.81
CA VAL A 111 -3.96 -0.21 -0.03
C VAL A 111 -3.82 -1.71 0.24
N LEU A 112 -3.99 -2.10 1.50
CA LEU A 112 -4.24 -3.47 1.94
C LEU A 112 -5.74 -3.59 2.22
N LEU A 113 -6.45 -4.35 1.39
CA LEU A 113 -7.86 -4.65 1.66
C LEU A 113 -7.99 -5.82 2.62
N ILE A 114 -8.91 -5.70 3.56
CA ILE A 114 -9.31 -6.79 4.44
C ILE A 114 -10.82 -6.94 4.33
N SER A 115 -11.33 -8.14 4.03
CA SER A 115 -12.76 -8.33 3.82
C SER A 115 -13.17 -9.77 4.02
N SER A 116 -14.41 -10.00 4.47
CA SER A 116 -15.04 -11.33 4.45
C SER A 116 -15.55 -11.71 3.06
N LEU A 117 -15.58 -10.78 2.12
CA LEU A 117 -16.01 -11.04 0.75
C LEU A 117 -14.90 -11.71 -0.07
N ASN A 118 -15.30 -12.57 -1.02
CA ASN A 118 -14.38 -13.10 -2.01
C ASN A 118 -14.19 -12.08 -3.14
N LEU A 119 -13.11 -11.29 -3.03
CA LEU A 119 -12.78 -10.23 -3.99
C LEU A 119 -11.92 -10.71 -5.17
N GLY A 120 -11.62 -12.00 -5.26
CA GLY A 120 -10.67 -12.55 -6.25
C GLY A 120 -11.06 -12.38 -7.73
N GLN A 121 -12.33 -12.06 -8.02
CA GLN A 121 -12.82 -11.81 -9.38
C GLN A 121 -12.97 -10.33 -9.73
N MET A 122 -12.67 -9.42 -8.78
CA MET A 122 -12.81 -7.98 -8.99
C MET A 122 -11.53 -7.37 -9.57
N SER A 123 -11.69 -6.47 -10.54
CA SER A 123 -10.57 -5.71 -11.07
C SER A 123 -10.22 -4.56 -10.12
N LEU A 124 -9.25 -4.79 -9.24
CA LEU A 124 -8.81 -3.83 -8.23
C LEU A 124 -7.52 -3.10 -8.61
N GLN A 125 -7.00 -3.33 -9.82
CA GLN A 125 -5.73 -2.77 -10.28
C GLN A 125 -5.71 -1.24 -10.32
N ALA A 126 -6.86 -0.60 -10.57
CA ALA A 126 -6.97 0.85 -10.62
C ALA A 126 -6.77 1.53 -9.26
N TYR A 127 -7.00 0.82 -8.15
CA TYR A 127 -7.03 1.39 -6.79
C TYR A 127 -5.72 1.27 -6.01
N ASN A 128 -4.62 0.95 -6.66
CA ASN A 128 -3.34 0.68 -6.00
C ASN A 128 -3.41 -0.35 -4.86
N VAL A 129 -4.33 -1.32 -4.97
CA VAL A 129 -4.46 -2.43 -4.03
C VAL A 129 -3.26 -3.36 -4.18
N ARG A 130 -2.46 -3.47 -3.13
CA ARG A 130 -1.23 -4.26 -3.10
C ARG A 130 -1.44 -5.67 -2.57
N ALA A 131 -2.43 -5.87 -1.70
CA ALA A 131 -2.80 -7.17 -1.18
C ALA A 131 -4.25 -7.19 -0.72
N ILE A 132 -4.81 -8.39 -0.63
CA ILE A 132 -6.13 -8.66 -0.09
C ILE A 132 -5.97 -9.76 0.95
N LEU A 133 -6.56 -9.56 2.13
CA LEU A 133 -6.68 -10.57 3.17
C LEU A 133 -8.15 -10.89 3.42
N ASN A 134 -8.45 -12.16 3.59
CA ASN A 134 -9.80 -12.58 3.98
C ASN A 134 -9.90 -12.59 5.50
N LYS A 135 -10.89 -11.84 6.06
CA LYS A 135 -11.10 -11.68 7.52
C LYS A 135 -11.25 -13.00 8.27
N GLU A 136 -11.81 -14.02 7.62
CA GLU A 136 -12.10 -15.30 8.26
C GLU A 136 -10.90 -16.26 8.31
N THR A 137 -9.91 -16.06 7.44
CA THR A 137 -8.85 -17.06 7.23
C THR A 137 -7.44 -16.54 7.44
N PHE A 138 -7.19 -15.23 7.39
CA PHE A 138 -5.84 -14.71 7.58
C PHE A 138 -5.37 -14.88 9.02
N THR A 139 -4.09 -15.12 9.20
CA THR A 139 -3.44 -15.14 10.52
C THR A 139 -2.78 -13.79 10.83
N PRO A 140 -2.52 -13.48 12.11
CA PRO A 140 -1.73 -12.31 12.47
C PRO A 140 -0.35 -12.24 11.79
N ALA A 141 0.26 -13.40 11.52
CA ALA A 141 1.53 -13.47 10.81
C ALA A 141 1.38 -13.06 9.35
N ASP A 142 0.30 -13.50 8.67
CA ASP A 142 -0.01 -13.10 7.29
C ASP A 142 -0.22 -11.59 7.19
N PHE A 143 -0.97 -11.02 8.12
CA PHE A 143 -1.21 -9.58 8.19
C PHE A 143 0.09 -8.79 8.30
N VAL A 144 0.94 -9.13 9.28
CA VAL A 144 2.23 -8.45 9.49
C VAL A 144 3.14 -8.61 8.28
N ALA A 145 3.19 -9.81 7.68
CA ALA A 145 3.99 -10.07 6.49
C ALA A 145 3.56 -9.18 5.31
N LYS A 146 2.24 -9.08 5.06
CA LYS A 146 1.72 -8.23 3.98
C LYS A 146 1.99 -6.75 4.21
N VAL A 147 1.81 -6.26 5.42
CA VAL A 147 2.15 -4.87 5.77
C VAL A 147 3.64 -4.61 5.54
N LYS A 148 4.51 -5.52 6.00
CA LYS A 148 5.95 -5.41 5.80
C LYS A 148 6.32 -5.38 4.32
N ASP A 149 5.75 -6.28 3.51
CA ASP A 149 6.01 -6.35 2.07
C ASP A 149 5.61 -5.03 1.37
N ILE A 150 4.45 -4.46 1.73
CA ILE A 150 3.96 -3.22 1.14
C ILE A 150 4.82 -2.02 1.54
N LEU A 151 5.25 -1.94 2.80
CA LEU A 151 6.07 -0.84 3.31
C LEU A 151 7.54 -0.95 2.92
N SER A 152 7.98 -2.12 2.48
CA SER A 152 9.35 -2.29 2.01
C SER A 152 9.56 -1.50 0.71
N PRO A 153 10.67 -0.75 0.58
CA PRO A 153 10.96 -0.09 -0.68
C PRO A 153 11.03 -1.15 -1.78
N ALA A 154 10.34 -0.90 -2.91
CA ALA A 154 10.46 -1.77 -4.08
C ALA A 154 11.95 -2.01 -4.36
N PRO A 155 12.37 -3.25 -4.68
CA PRO A 155 13.75 -3.49 -5.07
C PRO A 155 14.07 -2.50 -6.19
N LYS A 156 15.13 -1.70 -5.99
CA LYS A 156 15.62 -0.81 -7.04
C LYS A 156 15.87 -1.71 -8.24
N THR A 157 15.13 -1.52 -9.33
CA THR A 157 15.50 -2.10 -10.61
C THR A 157 16.96 -1.73 -10.83
N PRO A 158 17.87 -2.67 -11.09
CA PRO A 158 19.24 -2.33 -11.36
C PRO A 158 19.24 -1.30 -12.49
N SER A 159 19.85 -0.15 -12.24
CA SER A 159 20.05 0.87 -13.28
C SER A 159 20.87 0.20 -14.37
N GLY A 160 20.56 0.49 -15.65
CA GLY A 160 21.09 -0.21 -16.81
C GLY A 160 22.61 -0.26 -16.95
N ASP A 161 23.37 0.26 -15.99
CA ASP A 161 24.84 0.25 -15.95
C ASP A 161 25.43 -0.98 -15.24
N ASP A 162 24.60 -1.82 -14.58
CA ASP A 162 25.02 -3.04 -13.90
C ASP A 162 24.78 -4.33 -14.74
N LEU A 163 24.58 -4.21 -16.04
CA LEU A 163 24.57 -5.36 -16.94
C LEU A 163 25.99 -5.85 -17.17
N GLU A 164 26.55 -6.51 -16.19
CA GLU A 164 27.69 -7.39 -16.40
C GLU A 164 27.29 -8.44 -17.43
N LEU A 165 27.99 -8.41 -18.56
CA LEU A 165 27.82 -9.30 -19.69
C LEU A 165 28.02 -10.76 -19.22
N VAL A 166 26.93 -11.42 -18.85
CA VAL A 166 26.97 -12.87 -18.65
C VAL A 166 27.26 -13.48 -20.04
N LYS A 167 28.51 -13.87 -20.24
CA LYS A 167 28.92 -14.63 -21.41
C LYS A 167 28.11 -15.92 -21.45
N THR A 168 27.09 -15.93 -22.29
CA THR A 168 26.33 -17.13 -22.61
C THR A 168 27.25 -18.04 -23.41
N SER A 169 27.57 -19.21 -22.84
CA SER A 169 28.17 -20.30 -23.57
C SER A 169 27.28 -20.76 -24.73
N PRO A 170 27.81 -20.95 -25.92
CA PRO A 170 27.03 -21.39 -27.08
C PRO A 170 26.98 -22.93 -27.13
N ASP A 171 25.96 -23.52 -26.48
CA ASP A 171 25.65 -24.93 -26.71
C ASP A 171 24.17 -25.21 -26.41
N ILE A 172 23.31 -24.84 -27.35
CA ILE A 172 21.97 -25.40 -27.48
C ILE A 172 21.83 -25.89 -28.92
N PRO A 173 21.71 -27.22 -29.21
CA PRO A 173 21.52 -27.72 -30.56
C PRO A 173 20.15 -27.33 -31.09
N ILE A 174 20.15 -26.66 -32.22
CA ILE A 174 18.96 -26.31 -33.00
C ILE A 174 18.36 -27.59 -33.55
N LEU A 175 17.25 -28.04 -33.00
CA LEU A 175 16.41 -29.08 -33.64
C LEU A 175 15.71 -28.45 -34.85
N SER A 176 16.24 -28.82 -36.02
CA SER A 176 15.68 -28.49 -37.31
C SER A 176 14.29 -29.10 -37.47
N ARG A 177 13.28 -28.26 -37.58
CA ARG A 177 11.93 -28.64 -37.97
C ARG A 177 11.88 -28.63 -39.50
N SER A 178 11.79 -29.81 -40.10
CA SER A 178 11.53 -30.00 -41.53
C SER A 178 10.10 -29.55 -41.90
N PRO A 179 9.94 -28.98 -43.10
CA PRO A 179 8.62 -28.60 -43.57
C PRO A 179 7.87 -29.81 -44.10
N GLN A 180 6.65 -30.01 -43.68
CA GLN A 180 5.75 -30.97 -44.34
C GLN A 180 4.91 -30.23 -45.39
N THR A 181 5.00 -30.75 -46.54
CA THR A 181 4.42 -30.41 -47.81
C THR A 181 2.89 -30.54 -47.86
N GLU A 182 2.34 -29.66 -48.65
CA GLU A 182 0.99 -29.62 -49.17
C GLU A 182 0.51 -30.97 -49.77
N GLY A 183 -0.76 -31.24 -49.63
CA GLY A 183 -1.46 -32.34 -50.31
C GLY A 183 -2.91 -31.94 -50.51
N GLU A 184 -3.20 -31.47 -51.70
CA GLU A 184 -4.55 -31.27 -52.31
C GLU A 184 -5.42 -32.55 -52.21
N THR A 185 -6.69 -32.37 -52.22
CA THR A 185 -7.73 -32.74 -53.19
C THR A 185 -9.06 -32.97 -52.51
N ASN A 186 -10.04 -32.19 -52.85
CA ASN A 186 -11.05 -32.34 -53.87
C ASN A 186 -12.27 -33.21 -53.54
N ALA A 187 -13.39 -32.58 -53.64
CA ALA A 187 -14.62 -32.97 -54.30
C ALA A 187 -15.75 -33.72 -53.57
N ARG A 188 -16.86 -33.07 -53.64
CA ARG A 188 -18.20 -33.54 -54.04
C ARG A 188 -19.17 -34.18 -53.03
N SER A 189 -20.24 -33.44 -52.96
CA SER A 189 -21.63 -33.76 -53.32
C SER A 189 -22.56 -34.49 -52.33
N ALA A 190 -23.61 -33.77 -52.13
CA ALA A 190 -25.04 -34.19 -52.16
C ALA A 190 -25.55 -35.20 -51.14
N HIS A 191 -26.39 -34.83 -50.29
CA HIS A 191 -27.86 -34.92 -50.39
C HIS A 191 -28.48 -34.16 -49.21
#